data_bf732014098fa53aadaef9d7050f1f09
#
_entry.id   bf732014098fa53aadaef9d7050f1f09
#
_cell.length_a   1.000
_cell.length_b   1.000
_cell.length_c   1.000
_cell.angle_alpha   90.00
_cell.angle_beta   90.00
_cell.angle_gamma   90.00
#
_symmetry.space_group_name_H-M   'P 1'
#
loop_
_entity.id
_entity.type
_entity.pdbx_description
1 polymer ?
#
loop_
_entity_poly.entity_id
_entity_poly.type
_entity_poly.pdbx_seq_one_letter_code
_entity_poly.pdbx_strand_id
1 'polypeptide(L)'
;MPQLWKGRFKKELAKETNDFNSSISFDSRMFEEDIKGSIAHATMLGATGIIDKSESEKIVAGLSEILADIKSGKLDIDMSAEDIHTFVEGELTARLGQTGKRLHTARSRNDQVALDIRLTLRKEIDEISEKIKYLVSVLCNKAEENKETIMPGYTHLQRAQPITFGHHLMAYAQMLLRDLDRLADVKKRMNVLPLGSGALAGTTYPLDRNMVADLLGFDSVSLNSLDGVSDRDFCIELASALSLVMVHLSRFSEEIIMWCSWEFKFVELDDAFSTGSSIMPQKKNPDIAELVRGKSGRVFGDLTTLLTVMKGIALAYNKDMQEDKEAIFDAVDTVKMCLNAFTPMIDTMTVLKENMRHAAAKGFINATDCADYLVGKGLPFRDAYKATGELVALCIDKNLTLETLPLDEYKKICDLFDDGVYQAINLEKCVADRLVVGGPSIQSVENQIKYARNIIGK
;
A
#
# COMPACT_ATOMS: atom_id res chain seq x y z
N MET A 1 -10.05 -37.20 -2.96
CA MET A 1 -9.42 -37.75 -1.75
C MET A 1 -10.48 -38.18 -0.72
N PRO A 2 -10.25 -39.18 0.17
CA PRO A 2 -11.21 -39.52 1.23
C PRO A 2 -11.32 -38.37 2.23
N GLN A 3 -12.56 -38.01 2.60
CA GLN A 3 -12.83 -36.97 3.59
C GLN A 3 -12.31 -37.39 4.98
N LEU A 4 -11.42 -36.57 5.57
CA LEU A 4 -10.78 -36.86 6.86
C LEU A 4 -11.77 -36.86 8.04
N TRP A 5 -12.95 -36.22 7.90
CA TRP A 5 -14.00 -36.09 8.93
C TRP A 5 -15.18 -37.06 8.80
N LYS A 6 -15.09 -38.09 7.95
CA LYS A 6 -16.21 -39.02 7.64
C LYS A 6 -16.77 -39.79 8.86
N GLY A 7 -16.10 -39.84 10.00
CA GLY A 7 -16.37 -40.59 11.21
C GLY A 7 -17.79 -41.18 11.40
N ARG A 8 -18.80 -40.37 11.75
CA ARG A 8 -20.18 -40.82 11.98
C ARG A 8 -21.08 -40.78 10.73
N PHE A 9 -20.62 -40.19 9.62
CA PHE A 9 -21.46 -40.01 8.44
C PHE A 9 -21.56 -41.29 7.61
N LYS A 10 -22.80 -41.65 7.23
CA LYS A 10 -23.10 -42.88 6.49
C LYS A 10 -23.22 -42.66 4.97
N LYS A 11 -23.31 -41.41 4.54
CA LYS A 11 -23.41 -41.06 3.12
C LYS A 11 -22.20 -40.16 2.72
N GLU A 12 -21.86 -40.18 1.45
CA GLU A 12 -20.92 -39.25 0.89
C GLU A 12 -21.59 -37.89 0.68
N LEU A 13 -20.80 -36.81 0.71
CA LEU A 13 -21.28 -35.48 0.37
C LEU A 13 -21.76 -35.45 -1.08
N ALA A 14 -22.86 -34.75 -1.34
CA ALA A 14 -23.26 -34.45 -2.70
C ALA A 14 -22.16 -33.62 -3.37
N LYS A 15 -21.95 -33.82 -4.67
CA LYS A 15 -20.90 -33.14 -5.42
C LYS A 15 -21.02 -31.62 -5.29
N GLU A 16 -22.23 -31.09 -5.46
CA GLU A 16 -22.50 -29.65 -5.37
C GLU A 16 -22.16 -29.08 -4.00
N THR A 17 -22.37 -29.85 -2.92
CA THR A 17 -22.01 -29.46 -1.56
C THR A 17 -20.50 -29.47 -1.37
N ASN A 18 -19.80 -30.43 -1.96
CA ASN A 18 -18.34 -30.49 -1.91
C ASN A 18 -17.73 -29.32 -2.66
N ASP A 19 -18.19 -29.04 -3.87
CA ASP A 19 -17.71 -27.93 -4.71
C ASP A 19 -17.97 -26.58 -4.03
N PHE A 20 -19.12 -26.41 -3.37
CA PHE A 20 -19.46 -25.18 -2.63
C PHE A 20 -18.60 -24.98 -1.38
N ASN A 21 -18.18 -26.06 -0.70
CA ASN A 21 -17.37 -25.99 0.51
C ASN A 21 -15.86 -25.91 0.25
N SER A 22 -15.39 -26.28 -0.94
CA SER A 22 -13.99 -26.35 -1.27
C SER A 22 -13.35 -24.96 -1.30
N SER A 23 -12.13 -24.85 -0.76
CA SER A 23 -11.32 -23.62 -0.74
C SER A 23 -10.00 -23.75 -1.50
N ILE A 24 -9.70 -24.94 -2.05
CA ILE A 24 -8.42 -25.21 -2.71
C ILE A 24 -8.09 -24.20 -3.83
N SER A 25 -9.10 -23.66 -4.52
CA SER A 25 -8.93 -22.70 -5.62
C SER A 25 -8.23 -21.41 -5.21
N PHE A 26 -8.35 -20.99 -3.96
CA PHE A 26 -7.75 -19.76 -3.44
C PHE A 26 -6.78 -20.00 -2.27
N ASP A 27 -6.92 -21.10 -1.50
CA ASP A 27 -6.01 -21.38 -0.39
C ASP A 27 -4.76 -22.17 -0.80
N SER A 28 -4.76 -22.78 -2.00
CA SER A 28 -3.58 -23.47 -2.55
C SER A 28 -2.33 -22.59 -2.56
N ARG A 29 -2.47 -21.27 -2.64
CA ARG A 29 -1.32 -20.32 -2.60
C ARG A 29 -0.60 -20.31 -1.25
N MET A 30 -1.22 -20.81 -0.18
CA MET A 30 -0.63 -20.88 1.17
C MET A 30 0.14 -22.20 1.42
N PHE A 31 0.39 -23.03 0.40
CA PHE A 31 1.03 -24.36 0.57
C PHE A 31 2.38 -24.26 1.32
N GLU A 32 3.14 -23.21 1.09
CA GLU A 32 4.45 -23.01 1.73
C GLU A 32 4.27 -22.72 3.23
N GLU A 33 3.32 -21.87 3.56
CA GLU A 33 3.00 -21.47 4.94
C GLU A 33 2.39 -22.62 5.74
N ASP A 34 1.47 -23.39 5.14
CA ASP A 34 0.91 -24.60 5.75
C ASP A 34 1.99 -25.62 6.06
N ILE A 35 2.89 -25.88 5.11
CA ILE A 35 3.98 -26.85 5.32
C ILE A 35 4.95 -26.35 6.39
N LYS A 36 5.32 -25.06 6.41
CA LYS A 36 6.18 -24.48 7.46
C LYS A 36 5.53 -24.56 8.84
N GLY A 37 4.25 -24.24 8.95
CA GLY A 37 3.46 -24.39 10.17
C GLY A 37 3.42 -25.84 10.65
N SER A 38 3.21 -26.76 9.74
CA SER A 38 3.18 -28.21 9.99
C SER A 38 4.55 -28.76 10.42
N ILE A 39 5.65 -28.28 9.85
CA ILE A 39 7.03 -28.61 10.26
C ILE A 39 7.28 -28.15 11.70
N ALA A 40 6.95 -26.91 12.03
CA ALA A 40 7.13 -26.36 13.37
C ALA A 40 6.28 -27.15 14.41
N HIS A 41 5.04 -27.47 14.06
CA HIS A 41 4.16 -28.28 14.90
C HIS A 41 4.72 -29.70 15.14
N ALA A 42 5.13 -30.41 14.09
CA ALA A 42 5.71 -31.74 14.21
C ALA A 42 7.00 -31.74 15.04
N THR A 43 7.85 -30.73 14.86
CA THR A 43 9.07 -30.54 15.63
C THR A 43 8.76 -30.38 17.13
N MET A 44 7.77 -29.57 17.48
CA MET A 44 7.30 -29.40 18.86
C MET A 44 6.72 -30.67 19.43
N LEU A 45 5.88 -31.44 18.69
CA LEU A 45 5.33 -32.69 19.13
C LEU A 45 6.40 -33.72 19.51
N GLY A 46 7.48 -33.80 18.72
CA GLY A 46 8.63 -34.68 19.02
C GLY A 46 9.45 -34.18 20.22
N ALA A 47 9.67 -32.86 20.34
CA ALA A 47 10.42 -32.25 21.44
C ALA A 47 9.72 -32.40 22.80
N THR A 48 8.39 -32.35 22.83
CA THR A 48 7.57 -32.50 24.03
C THR A 48 7.23 -33.99 24.36
N GLY A 49 7.64 -34.94 23.50
CA GLY A 49 7.39 -36.36 23.69
C GLY A 49 5.93 -36.78 23.45
N ILE A 50 5.14 -35.93 22.79
CA ILE A 50 3.74 -36.27 22.42
C ILE A 50 3.73 -37.35 21.33
N ILE A 51 4.70 -37.30 20.42
CA ILE A 51 5.03 -38.37 19.47
C ILE A 51 6.50 -38.75 19.60
N ASP A 52 6.86 -39.96 19.14
CA ASP A 52 8.27 -40.36 19.15
C ASP A 52 9.13 -39.43 18.32
N LYS A 53 10.32 -39.08 18.83
CA LYS A 53 11.26 -38.17 18.13
C LYS A 53 11.58 -38.67 16.72
N SER A 54 11.77 -39.99 16.54
CA SER A 54 12.05 -40.57 15.22
C SER A 54 10.87 -40.42 14.24
N GLU A 55 9.61 -40.44 14.75
CA GLU A 55 8.42 -40.18 13.93
C GLU A 55 8.31 -38.71 13.55
N SER A 56 8.58 -37.79 14.51
CA SER A 56 8.67 -36.36 14.25
C SER A 56 9.68 -36.05 13.14
N GLU A 57 10.90 -36.60 13.26
CA GLU A 57 11.97 -36.38 12.25
C GLU A 57 11.54 -36.87 10.84
N LYS A 58 10.83 -38.02 10.74
CA LYS A 58 10.28 -38.52 9.48
C LYS A 58 9.20 -37.60 8.91
N ILE A 59 8.31 -37.07 9.75
CA ILE A 59 7.26 -36.13 9.34
C ILE A 59 7.89 -34.85 8.81
N VAL A 60 8.84 -34.28 9.52
CA VAL A 60 9.56 -33.06 9.10
C VAL A 60 10.29 -33.27 7.76
N ALA A 61 10.95 -34.40 7.59
CA ALA A 61 11.62 -34.74 6.33
C ALA A 61 10.60 -34.90 5.19
N GLY A 62 9.51 -35.67 5.41
CA GLY A 62 8.46 -35.84 4.40
C GLY A 62 7.77 -34.54 3.98
N LEU A 63 7.49 -33.63 4.94
CA LEU A 63 6.95 -32.30 4.65
C LEU A 63 7.94 -31.45 3.85
N SER A 64 9.23 -31.50 4.19
CA SER A 64 10.29 -30.78 3.45
C SER A 64 10.42 -31.28 2.02
N GLU A 65 10.29 -32.59 1.80
CA GLU A 65 10.27 -33.19 0.45
C GLU A 65 9.03 -32.76 -0.34
N ILE A 66 7.84 -32.75 0.27
CA ILE A 66 6.60 -32.26 -0.36
C ILE A 66 6.77 -30.81 -0.80
N LEU A 67 7.30 -29.97 0.08
CA LEU A 67 7.57 -28.55 -0.24
C LEU A 67 8.52 -28.41 -1.44
N ALA A 68 9.59 -29.18 -1.46
CA ALA A 68 10.56 -29.16 -2.56
C ALA A 68 9.94 -29.68 -3.88
N ASP A 69 9.14 -30.76 -3.81
CA ASP A 69 8.46 -31.32 -4.96
C ASP A 69 7.43 -30.36 -5.57
N ILE A 70 6.64 -29.63 -4.74
CA ILE A 70 5.71 -28.61 -5.23
C ILE A 70 6.49 -27.44 -5.85
N LYS A 71 7.50 -26.93 -5.17
CA LYS A 71 8.29 -25.78 -5.68
C LYS A 71 9.02 -26.08 -6.98
N SER A 72 9.43 -27.31 -7.19
CA SER A 72 10.11 -27.75 -8.43
C SER A 72 9.15 -28.14 -9.56
N GLY A 73 7.84 -28.15 -9.32
CA GLY A 73 6.83 -28.62 -10.27
C GLY A 73 6.82 -30.13 -10.48
N LYS A 74 7.44 -30.91 -9.59
CA LYS A 74 7.40 -32.37 -9.61
C LYS A 74 6.11 -32.94 -9.02
N LEU A 75 5.47 -32.16 -8.15
CA LEU A 75 4.18 -32.47 -7.55
C LEU A 75 3.22 -31.33 -7.79
N ASP A 76 2.18 -31.58 -8.57
CA ASP A 76 1.08 -30.65 -8.79
C ASP A 76 0.07 -30.72 -7.64
N ILE A 77 -0.47 -29.59 -7.22
CA ILE A 77 -1.54 -29.55 -6.22
C ILE A 77 -2.83 -30.06 -6.86
N ASP A 78 -3.42 -31.10 -6.25
CA ASP A 78 -4.69 -31.66 -6.70
C ASP A 78 -5.86 -30.70 -6.39
N MET A 79 -6.33 -29.98 -7.39
CA MET A 79 -7.44 -29.02 -7.28
C MET A 79 -8.80 -29.68 -7.01
N SER A 80 -8.87 -31.01 -6.88
CA SER A 80 -10.05 -31.74 -6.42
C SER A 80 -10.08 -31.95 -4.89
N ALA A 81 -9.01 -31.57 -4.19
CA ALA A 81 -8.96 -31.58 -2.74
C ALA A 81 -9.93 -30.55 -2.13
N GLU A 82 -10.35 -30.76 -0.88
CA GLU A 82 -11.20 -29.80 -0.17
C GLU A 82 -10.48 -28.47 0.09
N ASP A 83 -9.25 -28.56 0.60
CA ASP A 83 -8.36 -27.45 0.93
C ASP A 83 -6.88 -27.88 0.81
N ILE A 84 -5.97 -26.90 0.88
CA ILE A 84 -4.52 -27.16 0.80
C ILE A 84 -4.03 -28.04 1.95
N HIS A 85 -4.62 -27.92 3.12
CA HIS A 85 -4.25 -28.66 4.30
C HIS A 85 -4.55 -30.15 4.14
N THR A 86 -5.73 -30.48 3.58
CA THR A 86 -6.13 -31.85 3.24
C THR A 86 -5.21 -32.44 2.18
N PHE A 87 -4.80 -31.65 1.19
CA PHE A 87 -3.86 -32.08 0.17
C PHE A 87 -2.50 -32.44 0.79
N VAL A 88 -1.91 -31.54 1.59
CA VAL A 88 -0.59 -31.76 2.22
C VAL A 88 -0.60 -32.95 3.18
N GLU A 89 -1.64 -33.08 4.02
CA GLU A 89 -1.79 -34.19 4.95
C GLU A 89 -2.00 -35.51 4.21
N GLY A 90 -2.75 -35.50 3.11
CA GLY A 90 -2.95 -36.64 2.22
C GLY A 90 -1.66 -37.14 1.59
N GLU A 91 -0.87 -36.24 1.01
CA GLU A 91 0.44 -36.51 0.42
C GLU A 91 1.43 -37.07 1.46
N LEU A 92 1.48 -36.47 2.64
CA LEU A 92 2.32 -36.93 3.73
C LEU A 92 1.92 -38.34 4.17
N THR A 93 0.60 -38.62 4.28
CA THR A 93 0.08 -39.92 4.64
C THR A 93 0.36 -40.96 3.57
N ALA A 94 0.30 -40.59 2.30
CA ALA A 94 0.66 -41.50 1.18
C ALA A 94 2.13 -41.94 1.25
N ARG A 95 3.03 -40.99 1.64
CA ARG A 95 4.47 -41.25 1.76
C ARG A 95 4.85 -42.04 3.02
N LEU A 96 4.24 -41.71 4.17
CA LEU A 96 4.68 -42.20 5.49
C LEU A 96 3.70 -43.13 6.19
N GLY A 97 2.52 -43.42 5.61
CA GLY A 97 1.52 -44.29 6.19
C GLY A 97 1.04 -43.83 7.58
N GLN A 98 1.08 -44.68 8.58
CA GLN A 98 0.61 -44.37 9.94
C GLN A 98 1.39 -43.25 10.62
N THR A 99 2.67 -43.09 10.33
CA THR A 99 3.49 -41.97 10.85
C THR A 99 2.97 -40.63 10.34
N GLY A 100 2.60 -40.52 9.06
CA GLY A 100 2.06 -39.28 8.48
C GLY A 100 0.77 -38.83 9.18
N LYS A 101 -0.10 -39.75 9.57
CA LYS A 101 -1.36 -39.44 10.27
C LYS A 101 -1.16 -38.80 11.65
N ARG A 102 0.02 -38.92 12.27
CA ARG A 102 0.34 -38.31 13.57
C ARG A 102 0.51 -36.82 13.50
N LEU A 103 0.68 -36.24 12.31
CA LEU A 103 0.82 -34.81 12.13
C LEU A 103 -0.38 -34.02 12.70
N HIS A 104 -1.60 -34.58 12.62
CA HIS A 104 -2.82 -33.89 13.09
C HIS A 104 -3.00 -33.94 14.64
N THR A 105 -2.10 -34.60 15.36
CA THR A 105 -2.18 -34.72 16.82
C THR A 105 -2.21 -33.33 17.47
N ALA A 106 -3.19 -33.10 18.36
CA ALA A 106 -3.35 -31.86 19.13
C ALA A 106 -3.56 -30.58 18.29
N ARG A 107 -3.97 -30.69 17.04
CA ARG A 107 -4.25 -29.59 16.12
C ARG A 107 -5.68 -29.67 15.58
N SER A 108 -6.27 -28.54 15.29
CA SER A 108 -7.51 -28.40 14.56
C SER A 108 -7.26 -27.70 13.22
N ARG A 109 -8.16 -27.90 12.26
CA ARG A 109 -8.18 -27.08 11.03
C ARG A 109 -8.33 -25.60 11.37
N ASN A 110 -9.06 -25.24 12.43
CA ASN A 110 -9.35 -23.85 12.80
C ASN A 110 -8.09 -23.06 13.19
N ASP A 111 -7.23 -23.61 14.07
CA ASP A 111 -5.98 -22.92 14.45
C ASP A 111 -4.90 -23.02 13.38
N GLN A 112 -4.91 -24.06 12.54
CA GLN A 112 -4.05 -24.20 11.37
C GLN A 112 -4.33 -23.12 10.32
N VAL A 113 -5.58 -22.96 9.90
CA VAL A 113 -5.97 -21.91 8.93
C VAL A 113 -5.65 -20.51 9.46
N ALA A 114 -5.93 -20.25 10.75
CA ALA A 114 -5.61 -18.96 11.37
C ALA A 114 -4.09 -18.67 11.40
N LEU A 115 -3.26 -19.71 11.54
CA LEU A 115 -1.81 -19.59 11.42
C LEU A 115 -1.39 -19.25 10.00
N ASP A 116 -1.86 -20.02 9.02
CA ASP A 116 -1.37 -19.97 7.65
C ASP A 116 -1.69 -18.63 6.99
N ILE A 117 -2.88 -18.08 7.24
CA ILE A 117 -3.23 -16.74 6.73
C ILE A 117 -2.36 -15.65 7.35
N ARG A 118 -2.01 -15.74 8.66
CA ARG A 118 -1.09 -14.78 9.30
C ARG A 118 0.32 -14.89 8.72
N LEU A 119 0.85 -16.08 8.51
CA LEU A 119 2.15 -16.31 7.91
C LEU A 119 2.20 -15.73 6.48
N THR A 120 1.16 -15.99 5.70
CA THR A 120 1.03 -15.48 4.32
C THR A 120 0.99 -13.95 4.31
N LEU A 121 0.11 -13.34 5.10
CA LEU A 121 -0.07 -11.90 5.08
C LEU A 121 1.14 -11.15 5.65
N ARG A 122 1.91 -11.70 6.59
CA ARG A 122 3.18 -11.13 7.04
C ARG A 122 4.17 -10.97 5.88
N LYS A 123 4.29 -12.00 5.04
CA LYS A 123 5.14 -12.00 3.85
C LYS A 123 4.65 -10.99 2.80
N GLU A 124 3.33 -10.94 2.59
CA GLU A 124 2.72 -9.99 1.66
C GLU A 124 2.91 -8.52 2.10
N ILE A 125 2.83 -8.24 3.41
CA ILE A 125 3.13 -6.92 3.97
C ILE A 125 4.59 -6.52 3.68
N ASP A 126 5.54 -7.44 3.85
CA ASP A 126 6.95 -7.17 3.56
C ASP A 126 7.15 -6.84 2.07
N GLU A 127 6.56 -7.63 1.18
CA GLU A 127 6.66 -7.39 -0.27
C GLU A 127 6.03 -6.04 -0.68
N ILE A 128 4.83 -5.72 -0.17
CA ILE A 128 4.18 -4.43 -0.43
C ILE A 128 5.01 -3.27 0.12
N SER A 129 5.57 -3.42 1.33
CA SER A 129 6.43 -2.40 1.94
C SER A 129 7.65 -2.13 1.08
N GLU A 130 8.32 -3.14 0.54
CA GLU A 130 9.46 -2.95 -0.37
C GLU A 130 9.05 -2.26 -1.67
N LYS A 131 7.87 -2.56 -2.23
CA LYS A 131 7.35 -1.86 -3.42
C LYS A 131 7.05 -0.38 -3.13
N ILE A 132 6.49 -0.08 -1.96
CA ILE A 132 6.25 1.31 -1.54
C ILE A 132 7.58 2.04 -1.33
N LYS A 133 8.57 1.43 -0.69
CA LYS A 133 9.92 2.01 -0.54
C LYS A 133 10.56 2.31 -1.89
N TYR A 134 10.36 1.41 -2.87
CA TYR A 134 10.85 1.64 -4.23
C TYR A 134 10.17 2.84 -4.88
N LEU A 135 8.85 2.98 -4.77
CA LEU A 135 8.13 4.17 -5.27
C LEU A 135 8.61 5.45 -4.57
N VAL A 136 8.81 5.44 -3.24
CA VAL A 136 9.36 6.59 -2.50
C VAL A 136 10.75 6.94 -3.01
N SER A 137 11.60 5.95 -3.31
CA SER A 137 12.93 6.18 -3.89
C SER A 137 12.85 6.88 -5.26
N VAL A 138 11.95 6.43 -6.12
CA VAL A 138 11.70 7.05 -7.44
C VAL A 138 11.23 8.50 -7.27
N LEU A 139 10.29 8.74 -6.34
CA LEU A 139 9.82 10.10 -6.04
C LEU A 139 10.95 11.01 -5.52
N CYS A 140 11.84 10.50 -4.66
CA CYS A 140 13.00 11.24 -4.18
C CYS A 140 13.93 11.63 -5.34
N ASN A 141 14.20 10.72 -6.27
CA ASN A 141 15.06 11.00 -7.42
C ASN A 141 14.42 12.04 -8.36
N LYS A 142 13.14 11.86 -8.71
CA LYS A 142 12.39 12.84 -9.52
C LYS A 142 12.29 14.20 -8.83
N ALA A 143 12.11 14.23 -7.51
CA ALA A 143 12.07 15.47 -6.73
C ALA A 143 13.42 16.19 -6.75
N GLU A 144 14.52 15.46 -6.65
CA GLU A 144 15.88 16.02 -6.71
C GLU A 144 16.19 16.64 -8.07
N GLU A 145 15.81 15.96 -9.18
CA GLU A 145 15.92 16.45 -10.56
C GLU A 145 15.07 17.71 -10.83
N ASN A 146 14.02 17.91 -10.03
CA ASN A 146 13.01 18.95 -10.24
C ASN A 146 12.82 19.87 -9.03
N LYS A 147 13.79 19.96 -8.13
CA LYS A 147 13.73 20.83 -6.94
C LYS A 147 13.74 22.33 -7.28
N GLU A 148 14.17 22.67 -8.50
CA GLU A 148 14.17 24.04 -9.04
C GLU A 148 13.07 24.26 -10.09
N THR A 149 12.34 23.23 -10.48
CA THR A 149 11.29 23.33 -11.51
C THR A 149 10.06 24.02 -10.95
N ILE A 150 9.91 25.32 -11.27
CA ILE A 150 8.78 26.15 -10.82
C ILE A 150 7.49 25.66 -11.48
N MET A 151 6.45 25.47 -10.67
CA MET A 151 5.09 25.20 -11.10
C MET A 151 4.07 25.97 -10.26
N PRO A 152 2.84 26.19 -10.76
CA PRO A 152 1.79 26.73 -9.92
C PRO A 152 1.32 25.67 -8.92
N GLY A 153 1.25 26.02 -7.64
CA GLY A 153 0.49 25.28 -6.65
C GLY A 153 -1.00 25.61 -6.78
N TYR A 154 -1.86 24.63 -6.49
CA TYR A 154 -3.30 24.73 -6.65
C TYR A 154 -4.04 24.55 -5.32
N THR A 155 -5.08 25.37 -5.12
CA THR A 155 -6.16 25.13 -4.17
C THR A 155 -7.48 25.33 -4.92
N HIS A 156 -8.48 24.48 -4.67
CA HIS A 156 -9.77 24.52 -5.40
C HIS A 156 -9.61 24.42 -6.93
N LEU A 157 -8.54 23.76 -7.41
CA LEU A 157 -8.12 23.74 -8.83
C LEU A 157 -7.86 25.16 -9.41
N GLN A 158 -7.69 26.17 -8.56
CA GLN A 158 -7.25 27.50 -8.94
C GLN A 158 -5.77 27.64 -8.64
N ARG A 159 -5.04 28.38 -9.49
CA ARG A 159 -3.64 28.73 -9.25
C ARG A 159 -3.55 29.57 -7.98
N ALA A 160 -2.69 29.17 -7.05
CA ALA A 160 -2.64 29.78 -5.73
C ALA A 160 -1.30 30.46 -5.46
N GLN A 161 -0.24 29.68 -5.29
CA GLN A 161 1.10 30.19 -4.98
C GLN A 161 2.16 29.41 -5.75
N PRO A 162 3.36 29.99 -6.00
CA PRO A 162 4.44 29.27 -6.67
C PRO A 162 5.04 28.20 -5.75
N ILE A 163 5.26 27.02 -6.30
CA ILE A 163 5.95 25.90 -5.67
C ILE A 163 6.95 25.30 -6.66
N THR A 164 7.70 24.28 -6.25
CA THR A 164 8.45 23.44 -7.19
C THR A 164 7.77 22.10 -7.43
N PHE A 165 8.02 21.50 -8.58
CA PHE A 165 7.54 20.13 -8.87
C PHE A 165 8.15 19.11 -7.90
N GLY A 166 9.44 19.32 -7.52
CA GLY A 166 10.08 18.50 -6.48
C GLY A 166 9.34 18.57 -5.14
N HIS A 167 8.91 19.76 -4.71
CA HIS A 167 8.10 19.92 -3.51
C HIS A 167 6.77 19.18 -3.59
N HIS A 168 6.09 19.26 -4.73
CA HIS A 168 4.83 18.56 -4.97
C HIS A 168 4.99 17.03 -4.87
N LEU A 169 6.02 16.48 -5.51
CA LEU A 169 6.32 15.04 -5.45
C LEU A 169 6.61 14.56 -4.01
N MET A 170 7.31 15.37 -3.22
CA MET A 170 7.59 15.03 -1.83
C MET A 170 6.33 14.98 -0.95
N ALA A 171 5.25 15.66 -1.32
CA ALA A 171 3.96 15.49 -0.63
C ALA A 171 3.42 14.06 -0.76
N TYR A 172 3.52 13.45 -1.94
CA TYR A 172 3.17 12.03 -2.15
C TYR A 172 4.14 11.08 -1.44
N ALA A 173 5.43 11.39 -1.43
CA ALA A 173 6.39 10.62 -0.64
C ALA A 173 6.01 10.61 0.85
N GLN A 174 5.59 11.73 1.44
CA GLN A 174 5.13 11.80 2.84
C GLN A 174 3.86 10.95 3.09
N MET A 175 2.95 10.85 2.12
CA MET A 175 1.77 9.97 2.24
C MET A 175 2.19 8.51 2.30
N LEU A 176 3.09 8.08 1.41
CA LEU A 176 3.59 6.71 1.33
C LEU A 176 4.45 6.32 2.55
N LEU A 177 5.21 7.24 3.12
CA LEU A 177 5.94 6.99 4.38
C LEU A 177 4.97 6.68 5.53
N ARG A 178 3.84 7.40 5.63
CA ARG A 178 2.79 7.07 6.62
C ARG A 178 2.11 5.73 6.33
N ASP A 179 2.06 5.30 5.07
CA ASP A 179 1.54 3.97 4.73
C ASP A 179 2.49 2.85 5.17
N LEU A 180 3.81 3.06 5.07
CA LEU A 180 4.80 2.14 5.62
C LEU A 180 4.65 1.96 7.13
N ASP A 181 4.43 3.05 7.87
CA ASP A 181 4.19 3.00 9.32
C ASP A 181 2.92 2.20 9.64
N ARG A 182 1.82 2.41 8.89
CA ARG A 182 0.58 1.63 9.05
C ARG A 182 0.80 0.13 8.81
N LEU A 183 1.51 -0.22 7.74
CA LEU A 183 1.82 -1.62 7.43
C LEU A 183 2.70 -2.27 8.52
N ALA A 184 3.66 -1.54 9.06
CA ALA A 184 4.47 -2.00 10.18
C ALA A 184 3.63 -2.24 11.44
N ASP A 185 2.70 -1.35 11.73
CA ASP A 185 1.77 -1.47 12.85
C ASP A 185 0.81 -2.67 12.69
N VAL A 186 0.27 -2.88 11.51
CA VAL A 186 -0.55 -4.08 11.19
C VAL A 186 0.26 -5.34 11.42
N LYS A 187 1.48 -5.39 10.86
CA LYS A 187 2.37 -6.56 11.00
C LYS A 187 2.66 -6.86 12.46
N LYS A 188 2.92 -5.86 13.28
CA LYS A 188 3.18 -6.01 14.73
C LYS A 188 1.98 -6.64 15.45
N ARG A 189 0.75 -6.18 15.19
CA ARG A 189 -0.46 -6.73 15.84
C ARG A 189 -0.82 -8.11 15.32
N MET A 190 -0.56 -8.38 14.04
CA MET A 190 -0.75 -9.70 13.42
C MET A 190 0.21 -10.75 13.97
N ASN A 191 1.39 -10.36 14.47
CA ASN A 191 2.49 -11.26 14.82
C ASN A 191 2.28 -12.00 16.14
N VAL A 192 1.10 -12.63 16.29
CA VAL A 192 0.67 -13.43 17.45
C VAL A 192 0.28 -14.82 16.98
N LEU A 193 0.92 -15.88 17.54
CA LEU A 193 0.70 -17.26 17.15
C LEU A 193 -0.67 -17.78 17.62
N PRO A 194 -1.58 -18.23 16.73
CA PRO A 194 -2.82 -18.87 17.11
C PRO A 194 -2.69 -20.37 17.33
N LEU A 195 -1.70 -21.06 16.73
CA LEU A 195 -1.55 -22.50 16.76
C LEU A 195 -1.41 -23.01 18.22
N GLY A 196 -2.10 -24.12 18.51
CA GLY A 196 -2.28 -24.67 19.85
C GLY A 196 -3.58 -24.21 20.51
N SER A 197 -4.37 -23.34 19.87
CA SER A 197 -5.74 -23.02 20.29
C SER A 197 -6.72 -24.18 20.05
N GLY A 198 -6.33 -25.14 19.20
CA GLY A 198 -7.19 -26.25 18.80
C GLY A 198 -8.41 -25.75 18.02
N ALA A 199 -9.55 -26.44 18.20
CA ALA A 199 -10.79 -25.98 17.58
C ALA A 199 -11.34 -24.68 18.21
N LEU A 200 -11.19 -24.54 19.56
CA LEU A 200 -11.64 -23.38 20.34
C LEU A 200 -11.23 -23.45 21.84
N ALA A 201 -10.86 -24.61 22.36
CA ALA A 201 -10.65 -24.85 23.79
C ALA A 201 -9.23 -25.34 24.12
N GLY A 202 -8.27 -25.11 23.20
CA GLY A 202 -6.94 -25.69 23.34
C GLY A 202 -6.93 -27.20 23.23
N THR A 203 -6.05 -27.84 24.00
CA THR A 203 -5.88 -29.29 24.00
C THR A 203 -5.42 -29.77 25.37
N THR A 204 -5.60 -31.06 25.66
CA THR A 204 -5.10 -31.73 26.88
C THR A 204 -3.64 -32.16 26.77
N TYR A 205 -3.03 -32.05 25.59
CA TYR A 205 -1.62 -32.36 25.39
C TYR A 205 -0.73 -31.20 25.89
N PRO A 206 0.46 -31.52 26.45
CA PRO A 206 1.40 -30.51 26.95
C PRO A 206 2.17 -29.84 25.79
N LEU A 207 1.47 -29.06 24.98
CA LEU A 207 2.09 -28.33 23.87
C LEU A 207 3.07 -27.22 24.37
N ASP A 208 4.18 -27.08 23.70
CA ASP A 208 5.03 -25.89 23.83
C ASP A 208 4.74 -24.91 22.71
N ARG A 209 3.78 -24.00 22.95
CA ARG A 209 3.39 -22.95 21.99
C ARG A 209 4.46 -21.91 21.81
N ASN A 210 5.29 -21.64 22.83
CA ASN A 210 6.38 -20.67 22.71
C ASN A 210 7.46 -21.20 21.76
N MET A 211 7.82 -22.48 21.86
CA MET A 211 8.73 -23.11 20.90
C MET A 211 8.23 -22.96 19.45
N VAL A 212 6.91 -23.15 19.20
CA VAL A 212 6.34 -22.97 17.87
C VAL A 212 6.38 -21.52 17.43
N ALA A 213 6.10 -20.57 18.35
CA ALA A 213 6.22 -19.13 18.08
C ALA A 213 7.65 -18.75 17.66
N ASP A 214 8.65 -19.20 18.39
CA ASP A 214 10.06 -18.96 18.09
C ASP A 214 10.48 -19.55 16.73
N LEU A 215 10.05 -20.79 16.42
CA LEU A 215 10.34 -21.45 15.14
C LEU A 215 9.73 -20.74 13.95
N LEU A 216 8.59 -20.07 14.11
CA LEU A 216 7.86 -19.37 13.07
C LEU A 216 8.05 -17.83 13.10
N GLY A 217 8.84 -17.33 14.06
CA GLY A 217 9.13 -15.90 14.20
C GLY A 217 7.92 -15.07 14.61
N PHE A 218 7.06 -15.58 15.50
CA PHE A 218 6.02 -14.81 16.16
C PHE A 218 6.52 -14.19 17.45
N ASP A 219 6.05 -12.98 17.78
CA ASP A 219 6.46 -12.25 18.97
C ASP A 219 5.82 -12.81 20.25
N SER A 220 4.68 -13.48 20.14
CA SER A 220 3.92 -14.02 21.27
C SER A 220 2.92 -15.09 20.82
N VAL A 221 2.21 -15.67 21.79
CA VAL A 221 1.11 -16.61 21.58
C VAL A 221 -0.23 -15.97 21.94
N SER A 222 -1.32 -16.36 21.26
CA SER A 222 -2.67 -15.91 21.62
C SER A 222 -3.05 -16.39 23.02
N LEU A 223 -3.55 -15.49 23.86
CA LEU A 223 -3.82 -15.76 25.28
C LEU A 223 -5.20 -16.38 25.52
N ASN A 224 -6.07 -16.37 24.52
CA ASN A 224 -7.39 -17.00 24.59
C ASN A 224 -7.61 -17.85 23.32
N SER A 225 -7.96 -19.12 23.49
CA SER A 225 -8.11 -20.05 22.37
C SER A 225 -9.35 -19.81 21.52
N LEU A 226 -10.43 -19.23 22.09
CA LEU A 226 -11.61 -18.83 21.33
C LEU A 226 -11.27 -17.67 20.38
N ASP A 227 -10.55 -16.67 20.90
CA ASP A 227 -10.07 -15.53 20.16
C ASP A 227 -9.04 -15.94 19.10
N GLY A 228 -8.09 -16.81 19.47
CA GLY A 228 -7.01 -17.25 18.58
C GLY A 228 -7.48 -17.89 17.27
N VAL A 229 -8.63 -18.58 17.27
CA VAL A 229 -9.22 -19.18 16.05
C VAL A 229 -10.24 -18.27 15.37
N SER A 230 -10.78 -17.26 16.08
CA SER A 230 -11.84 -16.38 15.62
C SER A 230 -11.34 -15.07 15.04
N ASP A 231 -10.22 -14.56 15.53
CA ASP A 231 -9.68 -13.25 15.14
C ASP A 231 -9.41 -13.15 13.65
N ARG A 232 -9.97 -12.10 13.04
CA ARG A 232 -9.71 -11.65 11.68
C ARG A 232 -9.49 -10.13 11.62
N ASP A 233 -9.29 -9.49 12.78
CA ASP A 233 -9.01 -8.07 12.86
C ASP A 233 -7.80 -7.69 12.00
N PHE A 234 -6.79 -8.56 11.99
CA PHE A 234 -5.59 -8.37 11.18
C PHE A 234 -5.86 -8.33 9.65
N CYS A 235 -6.86 -9.06 9.15
CA CYS A 235 -7.29 -8.99 7.76
C CYS A 235 -7.98 -7.64 7.48
N ILE A 236 -8.89 -7.22 8.36
CA ILE A 236 -9.61 -5.95 8.25
C ILE A 236 -8.64 -4.77 8.34
N GLU A 237 -7.72 -4.82 9.28
CA GLU A 237 -6.71 -3.79 9.49
C GLU A 237 -5.77 -3.68 8.29
N LEU A 238 -5.31 -4.80 7.73
CA LEU A 238 -4.51 -4.82 6.51
C LEU A 238 -5.29 -4.25 5.33
N ALA A 239 -6.51 -4.69 5.09
CA ALA A 239 -7.36 -4.16 4.01
C ALA A 239 -7.62 -2.66 4.17
N SER A 240 -7.75 -2.15 5.41
CA SER A 240 -7.87 -0.72 5.71
C SER A 240 -6.57 0.03 5.36
N ALA A 241 -5.41 -0.49 5.73
CA ALA A 241 -4.11 0.10 5.37
C ALA A 241 -3.91 0.11 3.85
N LEU A 242 -4.22 -1.00 3.16
CA LEU A 242 -4.16 -1.11 1.70
C LEU A 242 -5.14 -0.15 1.01
N SER A 243 -6.33 0.07 1.59
CA SER A 243 -7.29 1.06 1.10
C SER A 243 -6.70 2.48 1.14
N LEU A 244 -5.95 2.84 2.19
CA LEU A 244 -5.27 4.13 2.27
C LEU A 244 -4.15 4.26 1.24
N VAL A 245 -3.36 3.20 1.00
CA VAL A 245 -2.39 3.18 -0.11
C VAL A 245 -3.09 3.49 -1.43
N MET A 246 -4.23 2.84 -1.70
CA MET A 246 -5.00 3.07 -2.93
C MET A 246 -5.62 4.47 -2.99
N VAL A 247 -6.02 5.08 -1.88
CA VAL A 247 -6.44 6.50 -1.83
C VAL A 247 -5.30 7.40 -2.30
N HIS A 248 -4.08 7.17 -1.82
CA HIS A 248 -2.91 7.99 -2.18
C HIS A 248 -2.53 7.79 -3.65
N LEU A 249 -2.49 6.55 -4.13
CA LEU A 249 -2.24 6.25 -5.54
C LEU A 249 -3.33 6.82 -6.46
N SER A 250 -4.61 6.75 -6.05
CA SER A 250 -5.74 7.31 -6.80
C SER A 250 -5.64 8.84 -6.93
N ARG A 251 -5.31 9.54 -5.83
CA ARG A 251 -5.10 11.00 -5.86
C ARG A 251 -3.95 11.39 -6.77
N PHE A 252 -2.84 10.65 -6.69
CA PHE A 252 -1.70 10.92 -7.57
C PHE A 252 -2.03 10.61 -9.04
N SER A 253 -2.75 9.54 -9.30
CA SER A 253 -3.25 9.20 -10.63
C SER A 253 -4.11 10.32 -11.22
N GLU A 254 -5.00 10.92 -10.44
CA GLU A 254 -5.84 12.05 -10.87
C GLU A 254 -4.97 13.23 -11.33
N GLU A 255 -3.94 13.59 -10.57
CA GLU A 255 -3.04 14.68 -10.96
C GLU A 255 -2.23 14.33 -12.21
N ILE A 256 -1.72 13.10 -12.33
CA ILE A 256 -1.02 12.64 -13.55
C ILE A 256 -1.94 12.75 -14.77
N ILE A 257 -3.20 12.33 -14.66
CA ILE A 257 -4.20 12.42 -15.75
C ILE A 257 -4.40 13.87 -16.16
N MET A 258 -4.60 14.78 -15.19
CA MET A 258 -4.71 16.22 -15.47
C MET A 258 -3.43 16.76 -16.11
N TRP A 259 -2.26 16.44 -15.58
CA TRP A 259 -0.98 16.94 -16.10
C TRP A 259 -0.63 16.42 -17.48
N CYS A 260 -1.13 15.25 -17.88
CA CYS A 260 -0.97 14.72 -19.24
C CYS A 260 -1.92 15.36 -20.26
N SER A 261 -3.01 16.02 -19.81
CA SER A 261 -3.97 16.67 -20.71
C SER A 261 -3.33 17.81 -21.50
N TRP A 262 -3.89 18.14 -22.66
CA TRP A 262 -3.42 19.27 -23.48
C TRP A 262 -3.56 20.61 -22.78
N GLU A 263 -4.54 20.75 -21.89
CA GLU A 263 -4.83 21.95 -21.11
C GLU A 263 -3.73 22.25 -20.10
N PHE A 264 -3.15 21.24 -19.44
CA PHE A 264 -2.03 21.38 -18.50
C PHE A 264 -0.69 21.16 -19.18
N LYS A 265 -0.50 20.03 -19.82
CA LYS A 265 0.74 19.61 -20.51
C LYS A 265 1.98 19.80 -19.63
N PHE A 266 1.90 19.37 -18.37
CA PHE A 266 3.00 19.47 -17.41
C PHE A 266 3.94 18.28 -17.46
N VAL A 267 3.39 17.11 -17.82
CA VAL A 267 4.15 15.89 -17.97
C VAL A 267 3.75 15.14 -19.23
N GLU A 268 4.62 14.26 -19.67
CA GLU A 268 4.34 13.28 -20.70
C GLU A 268 4.80 11.90 -20.22
N LEU A 269 3.90 10.92 -20.31
CA LEU A 269 4.21 9.55 -19.97
C LEU A 269 5.03 8.89 -21.09
N ASP A 270 5.86 7.94 -20.75
CA ASP A 270 6.57 7.11 -21.71
C ASP A 270 5.59 6.26 -22.54
N ASP A 271 5.94 5.95 -23.79
CA ASP A 271 5.10 5.14 -24.68
C ASP A 271 4.84 3.74 -24.13
N ALA A 272 5.76 3.19 -23.35
CA ALA A 272 5.60 1.89 -22.70
C ALA A 272 4.50 1.89 -21.60
N PHE A 273 4.06 3.06 -21.13
CA PHE A 273 3.04 3.22 -20.08
C PHE A 273 1.84 4.04 -20.54
N SER A 274 1.61 4.10 -21.85
CA SER A 274 0.51 4.84 -22.48
C SER A 274 -0.12 3.99 -23.57
N THR A 275 -1.35 4.30 -23.93
CA THR A 275 -1.96 3.73 -25.14
C THR A 275 -2.36 4.82 -26.13
N GLY A 276 -2.51 4.43 -27.38
CA GLY A 276 -3.00 5.30 -28.44
C GLY A 276 -4.48 5.08 -28.74
N SER A 277 -4.93 5.69 -29.83
CA SER A 277 -6.26 5.48 -30.39
C SER A 277 -6.13 4.84 -31.77
N SER A 278 -6.98 3.86 -32.07
CA SER A 278 -7.03 3.23 -33.40
C SER A 278 -7.53 4.16 -34.51
N ILE A 279 -8.13 5.29 -34.14
CA ILE A 279 -8.74 6.25 -35.09
C ILE A 279 -8.12 7.65 -35.00
N MET A 280 -7.51 8.00 -33.88
CA MET A 280 -6.93 9.34 -33.62
C MET A 280 -5.43 9.20 -33.43
N PRO A 281 -4.58 9.40 -34.46
CA PRO A 281 -3.15 9.10 -34.40
C PRO A 281 -2.35 10.01 -33.45
N GLN A 282 -2.93 11.17 -33.07
CA GLN A 282 -2.30 12.13 -32.14
C GLN A 282 -2.60 11.82 -30.65
N LYS A 283 -3.51 10.88 -30.38
CA LYS A 283 -4.01 10.63 -29.00
C LYS A 283 -3.10 9.69 -28.23
N LYS A 284 -2.72 10.10 -27.04
CA LYS A 284 -1.94 9.32 -26.09
C LYS A 284 -2.67 9.36 -24.74
N ASN A 285 -3.05 8.19 -24.22
CA ASN A 285 -3.90 8.05 -23.04
C ASN A 285 -3.08 7.65 -21.81
N PRO A 286 -3.36 8.20 -20.63
CA PRO A 286 -2.71 7.81 -19.38
C PRO A 286 -3.41 6.61 -18.71
N ASP A 287 -3.61 5.49 -19.47
CA ASP A 287 -4.45 4.36 -19.03
C ASP A 287 -4.00 3.72 -17.73
N ILE A 288 -2.69 3.69 -17.46
CA ILE A 288 -2.17 3.12 -16.21
C ILE A 288 -2.69 3.93 -15.01
N ALA A 289 -2.61 5.26 -15.08
CA ALA A 289 -3.12 6.13 -14.03
C ALA A 289 -4.64 5.98 -13.86
N GLU A 290 -5.38 5.89 -14.98
CA GLU A 290 -6.84 5.68 -14.94
C GLU A 290 -7.22 4.35 -14.30
N LEU A 291 -6.52 3.25 -14.67
CA LEU A 291 -6.77 1.93 -14.11
C LEU A 291 -6.42 1.87 -12.62
N VAL A 292 -5.30 2.47 -12.19
CA VAL A 292 -4.93 2.54 -10.76
C VAL A 292 -6.01 3.31 -9.98
N ARG A 293 -6.48 4.44 -10.50
CA ARG A 293 -7.60 5.19 -9.92
C ARG A 293 -8.87 4.33 -9.83
N GLY A 294 -9.21 3.60 -10.88
CA GLY A 294 -10.39 2.73 -10.92
C GLY A 294 -10.30 1.54 -9.95
N LYS A 295 -9.11 0.91 -9.84
CA LYS A 295 -8.88 -0.26 -8.97
C LYS A 295 -8.98 0.06 -7.47
N SER A 296 -8.94 1.32 -7.06
CA SER A 296 -9.15 1.70 -5.66
C SER A 296 -10.53 1.23 -5.14
N GLY A 297 -11.56 1.30 -5.98
CA GLY A 297 -12.90 0.84 -5.63
C GLY A 297 -12.97 -0.66 -5.32
N ARG A 298 -12.12 -1.49 -5.97
CA ARG A 298 -12.03 -2.93 -5.72
C ARG A 298 -11.52 -3.19 -4.30
N VAL A 299 -10.40 -2.59 -3.90
CA VAL A 299 -9.81 -2.75 -2.55
C VAL A 299 -10.75 -2.22 -1.45
N PHE A 300 -11.51 -1.14 -1.73
CA PHE A 300 -12.53 -0.65 -0.79
C PHE A 300 -13.69 -1.66 -0.65
N GLY A 301 -14.06 -2.33 -1.74
CA GLY A 301 -15.03 -3.42 -1.73
C GLY A 301 -14.57 -4.58 -0.85
N ASP A 302 -13.31 -4.99 -0.95
CA ASP A 302 -12.72 -6.07 -0.16
C ASP A 302 -12.73 -5.74 1.34
N LEU A 303 -12.37 -4.52 1.73
CA LEU A 303 -12.49 -4.06 3.11
C LEU A 303 -13.95 -4.14 3.61
N THR A 304 -14.90 -3.69 2.79
CA THR A 304 -16.32 -3.76 3.13
C THR A 304 -16.80 -5.20 3.27
N THR A 305 -16.32 -6.10 2.41
CA THR A 305 -16.61 -7.53 2.48
C THR A 305 -16.14 -8.12 3.81
N LEU A 306 -14.88 -7.89 4.19
CA LEU A 306 -14.32 -8.38 5.46
C LEU A 306 -15.09 -7.87 6.68
N LEU A 307 -15.41 -6.57 6.73
CA LEU A 307 -16.23 -5.99 7.79
C LEU A 307 -17.62 -6.63 7.85
N THR A 308 -18.21 -6.91 6.69
CA THR A 308 -19.55 -7.52 6.58
C THR A 308 -19.54 -8.98 7.00
N VAL A 309 -18.54 -9.75 6.62
CA VAL A 309 -18.37 -11.15 7.02
C VAL A 309 -18.25 -11.27 8.54
N MET A 310 -17.38 -10.44 9.15
CA MET A 310 -17.09 -10.56 10.58
C MET A 310 -18.17 -10.00 11.51
N LYS A 311 -18.99 -9.03 11.03
CA LYS A 311 -20.04 -8.47 11.88
C LYS A 311 -21.05 -9.55 12.30
N GLY A 312 -21.31 -9.70 13.58
CA GLY A 312 -22.44 -10.47 14.10
C GLY A 312 -22.31 -12.00 14.05
N ILE A 313 -21.18 -12.56 13.60
CA ILE A 313 -20.94 -14.00 13.75
C ILE A 313 -20.53 -14.36 15.18
N ALA A 314 -20.92 -15.53 15.62
CA ALA A 314 -20.60 -16.02 16.97
C ALA A 314 -19.15 -16.52 17.06
N LEU A 315 -18.58 -16.54 18.27
CA LEU A 315 -17.34 -17.26 18.56
C LEU A 315 -17.56 -18.79 18.41
N ALA A 316 -16.59 -19.62 18.06
CA ALA A 316 -15.21 -19.26 17.73
C ALA A 316 -15.00 -19.21 16.21
N TYR A 317 -15.24 -20.31 15.49
CA TYR A 317 -15.14 -20.40 14.04
C TYR A 317 -16.50 -20.73 13.43
N ASN A 318 -16.86 -20.00 12.39
CA ASN A 318 -17.98 -20.28 11.50
C ASN A 318 -17.47 -20.32 10.07
N LYS A 319 -18.15 -21.09 9.20
CA LYS A 319 -17.71 -21.27 7.80
C LYS A 319 -17.70 -19.94 7.02
N ASP A 320 -18.44 -18.92 7.46
CA ASP A 320 -18.38 -17.53 6.97
C ASP A 320 -16.94 -17.00 6.89
N MET A 321 -16.08 -17.37 7.83
CA MET A 321 -14.67 -16.95 7.85
C MET A 321 -13.84 -17.52 6.69
N GLN A 322 -14.36 -18.43 5.88
CA GLN A 322 -13.67 -18.87 4.66
C GLN A 322 -13.60 -17.76 3.62
N GLU A 323 -14.61 -16.85 3.63
CA GLU A 323 -14.70 -15.70 2.73
C GLU A 323 -13.62 -14.63 3.01
N ASP A 324 -12.88 -14.73 4.11
CA ASP A 324 -11.79 -13.82 4.46
C ASP A 324 -10.67 -13.82 3.42
N LYS A 325 -10.36 -15.01 2.86
CA LYS A 325 -9.19 -15.23 2.00
C LYS A 325 -9.36 -14.58 0.63
N GLU A 326 -10.50 -14.77 -0.02
CA GLU A 326 -10.72 -14.21 -1.36
C GLU A 326 -10.62 -12.69 -1.32
N ALA A 327 -11.28 -12.04 -0.35
CA ALA A 327 -11.26 -10.59 -0.22
C ALA A 327 -9.84 -10.06 0.10
N ILE A 328 -9.14 -10.63 1.10
CA ILE A 328 -7.83 -10.10 1.48
C ILE A 328 -6.76 -10.38 0.42
N PHE A 329 -6.80 -11.53 -0.25
CA PHE A 329 -5.87 -11.85 -1.31
C PHE A 329 -6.09 -10.97 -2.54
N ASP A 330 -7.34 -10.68 -2.88
CA ASP A 330 -7.67 -9.76 -3.96
C ASP A 330 -7.16 -8.33 -3.69
N ALA A 331 -7.35 -7.84 -2.47
CA ALA A 331 -6.83 -6.54 -2.05
C ALA A 331 -5.30 -6.46 -2.15
N VAL A 332 -4.60 -7.49 -1.64
CA VAL A 332 -3.13 -7.61 -1.70
C VAL A 332 -2.64 -7.64 -3.14
N ASP A 333 -3.18 -8.53 -3.97
CA ASP A 333 -2.77 -8.70 -5.36
C ASP A 333 -3.06 -7.44 -6.19
N THR A 334 -4.19 -6.78 -5.95
CA THR A 334 -4.55 -5.52 -6.61
C THR A 334 -3.58 -4.40 -6.27
N VAL A 335 -3.21 -4.23 -5.00
CA VAL A 335 -2.23 -3.20 -4.59
C VAL A 335 -0.85 -3.48 -5.17
N LYS A 336 -0.38 -4.74 -5.13
CA LYS A 336 0.90 -5.15 -5.74
C LYS A 336 0.92 -4.86 -7.24
N MET A 337 -0.15 -5.20 -7.95
CA MET A 337 -0.31 -4.92 -9.39
C MET A 337 -0.26 -3.42 -9.67
N CYS A 338 -0.97 -2.60 -8.88
CA CYS A 338 -0.96 -1.16 -9.04
C CYS A 338 0.44 -0.56 -8.81
N LEU A 339 1.13 -0.94 -7.74
CA LEU A 339 2.49 -0.47 -7.46
C LEU A 339 3.49 -0.89 -8.56
N ASN A 340 3.37 -2.10 -9.08
CA ASN A 340 4.23 -2.61 -10.16
C ASN A 340 4.08 -1.84 -11.48
N ALA A 341 2.87 -1.35 -11.79
CA ALA A 341 2.61 -0.57 -12.99
C ALA A 341 2.88 0.93 -12.77
N PHE A 342 2.49 1.45 -11.62
CA PHE A 342 2.56 2.88 -11.31
C PHE A 342 4.00 3.37 -11.12
N THR A 343 4.83 2.62 -10.42
CA THR A 343 6.21 3.04 -10.11
C THR A 343 7.05 3.29 -11.36
N PRO A 344 7.17 2.37 -12.33
CA PRO A 344 7.94 2.63 -13.54
C PRO A 344 7.30 3.71 -14.45
N MET A 345 5.97 3.88 -14.41
CA MET A 345 5.31 4.99 -15.10
C MET A 345 5.80 6.35 -14.57
N ILE A 346 5.93 6.50 -13.24
CA ILE A 346 6.48 7.73 -12.63
C ILE A 346 7.97 7.87 -12.94
N ASP A 347 8.74 6.78 -12.88
CA ASP A 347 10.18 6.81 -13.10
C ASP A 347 10.56 7.29 -14.51
N THR A 348 9.81 6.84 -15.51
CA THR A 348 10.05 7.18 -16.92
C THR A 348 9.36 8.45 -17.41
N MET A 349 8.49 9.04 -16.59
CA MET A 349 7.72 10.24 -16.91
C MET A 349 8.64 11.43 -17.24
N THR A 350 8.38 12.08 -18.39
CA THR A 350 9.06 13.31 -18.80
C THR A 350 8.37 14.54 -18.19
N VAL A 351 9.16 15.41 -17.56
CA VAL A 351 8.68 16.65 -16.95
C VAL A 351 8.86 17.81 -17.93
N LEU A 352 7.79 18.50 -18.29
CA LEU A 352 7.76 19.60 -19.24
C LEU A 352 7.93 20.94 -18.49
N LYS A 353 9.16 21.22 -18.05
CA LYS A 353 9.52 22.32 -17.15
C LYS A 353 9.08 23.69 -17.67
N GLU A 354 9.24 23.94 -18.95
CA GLU A 354 8.85 25.21 -19.58
C GLU A 354 7.33 25.44 -19.52
N ASN A 355 6.54 24.40 -19.73
CA ASN A 355 5.08 24.50 -19.63
C ASN A 355 4.63 24.80 -18.20
N MET A 356 5.24 24.16 -17.20
CA MET A 356 5.01 24.46 -15.79
C MET A 356 5.38 25.90 -15.45
N ARG A 357 6.57 26.36 -15.88
CA ARG A 357 7.03 27.72 -15.66
C ARG A 357 6.13 28.77 -16.33
N HIS A 358 5.70 28.49 -17.58
CA HIS A 358 4.76 29.34 -18.30
C HIS A 358 3.39 29.42 -17.62
N ALA A 359 2.89 28.30 -17.11
CA ALA A 359 1.65 28.28 -16.35
C ALA A 359 1.77 29.05 -15.01
N ALA A 360 2.94 28.98 -14.35
CA ALA A 360 3.23 29.71 -13.12
C ALA A 360 3.29 31.23 -13.34
N ALA A 361 3.71 31.68 -14.50
CA ALA A 361 3.76 33.13 -14.85
C ALA A 361 2.37 33.73 -15.06
N LYS A 362 1.30 32.96 -14.96
CA LYS A 362 -0.08 33.42 -15.16
C LYS A 362 -0.88 33.30 -13.88
N GLY A 363 -1.84 34.19 -13.66
CA GLY A 363 -2.79 34.12 -12.56
C GLY A 363 -2.35 34.72 -11.25
N PHE A 364 -1.33 35.61 -11.30
CA PHE A 364 -0.90 36.43 -10.16
C PHE A 364 -0.53 35.64 -8.91
N ILE A 365 0.08 34.46 -9.08
CA ILE A 365 0.39 33.53 -7.96
C ILE A 365 1.43 34.11 -6.99
N ASN A 366 2.12 35.19 -7.38
CA ASN A 366 3.06 35.97 -6.60
C ASN A 366 2.43 37.22 -5.93
N ALA A 367 1.10 37.38 -5.98
CA ALA A 367 0.42 38.50 -5.35
C ALA A 367 0.61 38.54 -3.83
N THR A 368 0.68 37.36 -3.17
CA THR A 368 0.98 37.29 -1.74
C THR A 368 2.37 37.85 -1.44
N ASP A 369 3.37 37.54 -2.27
CA ASP A 369 4.74 38.04 -2.12
C ASP A 369 4.80 39.55 -2.33
N CYS A 370 3.96 40.12 -3.22
CA CYS A 370 3.77 41.55 -3.39
C CYS A 370 3.19 42.23 -2.13
N ALA A 371 2.19 41.59 -1.49
CA ALA A 371 1.64 42.09 -0.23
C ALA A 371 2.68 42.01 0.91
N ASP A 372 3.40 40.89 1.01
CA ASP A 372 4.43 40.66 2.02
C ASP A 372 5.60 41.69 1.86
N TYR A 373 5.91 42.08 0.63
CA TYR A 373 6.86 43.16 0.38
C TYR A 373 6.46 44.47 1.07
N LEU A 374 5.19 44.90 0.96
CA LEU A 374 4.67 46.07 1.66
C LEU A 374 4.65 45.89 3.18
N VAL A 375 4.35 44.71 3.67
CA VAL A 375 4.44 44.39 5.10
C VAL A 375 5.87 44.57 5.60
N GLY A 376 6.84 44.12 4.83
CA GLY A 376 8.28 44.34 5.11
C GLY A 376 8.68 45.81 5.13
N LYS A 377 7.92 46.69 4.46
CA LYS A 377 8.06 48.13 4.50
C LYS A 377 7.29 48.82 5.64
N GLY A 378 6.60 48.03 6.48
CA GLY A 378 5.88 48.52 7.66
C GLY A 378 4.38 48.73 7.46
N LEU A 379 3.82 48.38 6.30
CA LEU A 379 2.38 48.49 6.07
C LEU A 379 1.65 47.34 6.76
N PRO A 380 0.53 47.56 7.51
CA PRO A 380 -0.27 46.46 8.04
C PRO A 380 -0.75 45.50 6.95
N PHE A 381 -0.75 44.18 7.24
CA PHE A 381 -1.08 43.16 6.23
C PHE A 381 -2.43 43.41 5.52
N ARG A 382 -3.47 43.86 6.25
CA ARG A 382 -4.79 44.14 5.63
C ARG A 382 -4.75 45.27 4.59
N ASP A 383 -3.94 46.29 4.83
CA ASP A 383 -3.76 47.39 3.89
C ASP A 383 -2.89 46.97 2.72
N ALA A 384 -1.83 46.18 2.98
CA ALA A 384 -0.99 45.58 1.94
C ALA A 384 -1.79 44.68 1.02
N TYR A 385 -2.65 43.83 1.59
CA TYR A 385 -3.58 42.96 0.85
C TYR A 385 -4.52 43.77 -0.05
N LYS A 386 -5.11 44.86 0.48
CA LYS A 386 -6.01 45.74 -0.29
C LYS A 386 -5.26 46.38 -1.46
N ALA A 387 -4.10 46.98 -1.21
CA ALA A 387 -3.28 47.61 -2.25
C ALA A 387 -2.88 46.60 -3.33
N THR A 388 -2.48 45.39 -2.94
CA THR A 388 -2.14 44.33 -3.91
C THR A 388 -3.36 43.87 -4.70
N GLY A 389 -4.55 43.80 -4.10
CA GLY A 389 -5.79 43.49 -4.80
C GLY A 389 -6.15 44.56 -5.87
N GLU A 390 -5.93 45.80 -5.56
CA GLU A 390 -6.10 46.92 -6.53
C GLU A 390 -5.09 46.83 -7.69
N LEU A 391 -3.82 46.43 -7.42
CA LEU A 391 -2.82 46.17 -8.45
C LEU A 391 -3.20 45.03 -9.38
N VAL A 392 -3.70 43.90 -8.81
CA VAL A 392 -4.15 42.75 -9.58
C VAL A 392 -5.31 43.15 -10.50
N ALA A 393 -6.31 43.87 -9.98
CA ALA A 393 -7.43 44.36 -10.78
C ALA A 393 -6.94 45.28 -11.93
N LEU A 394 -6.03 46.19 -11.63
CA LEU A 394 -5.41 47.10 -12.65
C LEU A 394 -4.64 46.30 -13.72
N CYS A 395 -3.91 45.28 -13.32
CA CYS A 395 -3.21 44.37 -14.25
C CYS A 395 -4.17 43.64 -15.18
N ILE A 396 -5.27 43.13 -14.65
CA ILE A 396 -6.33 42.45 -15.43
C ILE A 396 -6.92 43.42 -16.47
N ASP A 397 -7.30 44.62 -16.05
CA ASP A 397 -7.89 45.65 -16.93
C ASP A 397 -6.93 46.06 -18.05
N LYS A 398 -5.63 46.15 -17.77
CA LYS A 398 -4.60 46.54 -18.73
C LYS A 398 -3.99 45.36 -19.50
N ASN A 399 -4.40 44.12 -19.24
CA ASN A 399 -3.79 42.88 -19.75
C ASN A 399 -2.27 42.83 -19.51
N LEU A 400 -1.87 43.17 -18.29
CA LEU A 400 -0.49 43.13 -17.77
C LEU A 400 -0.36 42.11 -16.68
N THR A 401 0.88 41.81 -16.26
CA THR A 401 1.20 41.06 -15.05
C THR A 401 1.86 41.99 -14.03
N LEU A 402 2.00 41.51 -12.77
CA LEU A 402 2.72 42.32 -11.76
C LEU A 402 4.17 42.59 -12.20
N GLU A 403 4.82 41.66 -12.89
CA GLU A 403 6.20 41.81 -13.36
C GLU A 403 6.33 42.85 -14.48
N THR A 404 5.28 43.07 -15.28
CA THR A 404 5.27 43.97 -16.43
C THR A 404 4.61 45.32 -16.16
N LEU A 405 3.94 45.46 -15.00
CA LEU A 405 3.33 46.72 -14.58
C LEU A 405 4.42 47.75 -14.26
N PRO A 406 4.39 48.99 -14.87
CA PRO A 406 5.37 50.04 -14.57
C PRO A 406 5.33 50.45 -13.08
N LEU A 407 6.50 50.80 -12.52
CA LEU A 407 6.62 51.19 -11.11
C LEU A 407 5.74 52.40 -10.75
N ASP A 408 5.56 53.34 -11.67
CA ASP A 408 4.70 54.52 -11.45
C ASP A 408 3.23 54.11 -11.16
N GLU A 409 2.76 53.00 -11.74
CA GLU A 409 1.41 52.47 -11.44
C GLU A 409 1.34 51.87 -10.05
N TYR A 410 2.39 51.18 -9.61
CA TYR A 410 2.52 50.70 -8.22
C TYR A 410 2.47 51.86 -7.22
N LYS A 411 3.24 52.93 -7.48
CA LYS A 411 3.32 54.10 -6.61
C LYS A 411 2.03 54.91 -6.54
N LYS A 412 1.19 54.88 -7.57
CA LYS A 412 -0.14 55.49 -7.54
C LYS A 412 -1.07 54.82 -6.51
N ILE A 413 -0.87 53.53 -6.24
CA ILE A 413 -1.67 52.76 -5.28
C ILE A 413 -1.06 52.84 -3.89
N CYS A 414 0.28 52.75 -3.76
CA CYS A 414 0.97 52.85 -2.49
C CYS A 414 2.40 53.41 -2.69
N ASP A 415 2.69 54.53 -2.05
CA ASP A 415 3.99 55.23 -2.15
C ASP A 415 5.18 54.40 -1.60
N LEU A 416 4.92 53.36 -0.84
CA LEU A 416 5.96 52.49 -0.27
C LEU A 416 6.60 51.56 -1.31
N PHE A 417 6.02 51.42 -2.50
CA PHE A 417 6.64 50.63 -3.56
C PHE A 417 7.87 51.33 -4.16
N ASP A 418 8.91 50.52 -4.36
CA ASP A 418 10.11 50.92 -5.12
C ASP A 418 10.52 49.74 -6.02
N ASP A 419 11.64 49.91 -6.78
CA ASP A 419 12.13 48.89 -7.72
C ASP A 419 12.36 47.51 -7.09
N GLY A 420 12.50 47.41 -5.77
CA GLY A 420 12.67 46.16 -5.04
C GLY A 420 11.46 45.20 -5.15
N VAL A 421 10.26 45.72 -5.50
CA VAL A 421 9.07 44.90 -5.69
C VAL A 421 9.26 43.84 -6.78
N TYR A 422 9.93 44.21 -7.90
CA TYR A 422 10.16 43.28 -9.01
C TYR A 422 11.04 42.10 -8.62
N GLN A 423 11.97 42.31 -7.69
CA GLN A 423 12.74 41.20 -7.12
C GLN A 423 11.88 40.35 -6.15
N ALA A 424 11.08 41.02 -5.33
CA ALA A 424 10.22 40.30 -4.35
C ALA A 424 9.18 39.39 -5.00
N ILE A 425 8.62 39.78 -6.15
CA ILE A 425 7.60 39.04 -6.90
C ILE A 425 8.19 38.09 -7.95
N ASN A 426 9.51 38.01 -8.09
CA ASN A 426 10.15 37.04 -8.96
C ASN A 426 9.85 35.62 -8.46
N LEU A 427 9.34 34.72 -9.32
CA LEU A 427 8.83 33.42 -8.92
C LEU A 427 9.90 32.53 -8.30
N GLU A 428 11.12 32.56 -8.82
CA GLU A 428 12.27 31.84 -8.30
C GLU A 428 12.60 32.30 -6.87
N LYS A 429 12.57 33.62 -6.65
CA LYS A 429 12.79 34.20 -5.33
C LYS A 429 11.63 33.91 -4.38
N CYS A 430 10.39 34.04 -4.85
CA CYS A 430 9.21 33.66 -4.04
C CYS A 430 9.32 32.24 -3.46
N VAL A 431 9.80 31.29 -4.26
CA VAL A 431 10.02 29.91 -3.81
C VAL A 431 11.24 29.81 -2.89
N ALA A 432 12.37 30.45 -3.27
CA ALA A 432 13.63 30.37 -2.51
C ALA A 432 13.50 30.93 -1.09
N ASP A 433 12.73 32.00 -0.91
CA ASP A 433 12.55 32.67 0.38
C ASP A 433 11.61 31.90 1.35
N ARG A 434 10.88 30.88 0.90
CA ARG A 434 10.01 30.04 1.74
C ARG A 434 10.81 28.96 2.47
N LEU A 435 11.66 29.39 3.42
CA LEU A 435 12.63 28.55 4.14
C LEU A 435 12.01 27.75 5.30
N VAL A 436 10.73 27.96 5.61
CA VAL A 436 10.06 27.21 6.70
C VAL A 436 10.16 25.71 6.47
N VAL A 437 10.21 24.93 7.56
CA VAL A 437 10.20 23.48 7.50
C VAL A 437 8.96 23.01 6.73
N GLY A 438 9.15 22.18 5.71
CA GLY A 438 8.07 21.74 4.83
C GLY A 438 7.69 22.70 3.72
N GLY A 439 8.38 23.84 3.59
CA GLY A 439 8.19 24.79 2.49
C GLY A 439 8.78 24.30 1.17
N PRO A 440 8.56 25.06 0.07
CA PRO A 440 8.99 24.69 -1.28
C PRO A 440 10.42 25.10 -1.65
N SER A 441 11.18 25.75 -0.74
CA SER A 441 12.57 26.12 -1.04
C SER A 441 13.43 24.90 -1.34
N ILE A 442 14.47 25.07 -2.18
CA ILE A 442 15.41 24.00 -2.53
C ILE A 442 15.93 23.31 -1.28
N GLN A 443 16.38 24.07 -0.29
CA GLN A 443 16.90 23.51 0.98
C GLN A 443 15.84 22.69 1.73
N SER A 444 14.59 23.15 1.74
CA SER A 444 13.50 22.40 2.40
C SER A 444 13.18 21.11 1.65
N VAL A 445 13.18 21.12 0.32
CA VAL A 445 12.97 19.92 -0.51
C VAL A 445 14.11 18.92 -0.30
N GLU A 446 15.37 19.37 -0.29
CA GLU A 446 16.54 18.52 -0.02
C GLU A 446 16.45 17.87 1.37
N ASN A 447 16.01 18.60 2.39
CA ASN A 447 15.79 18.06 3.73
C ASN A 447 14.68 16.99 3.74
N GLN A 448 13.59 17.20 2.99
CA GLN A 448 12.51 16.22 2.85
C GLN A 448 12.99 14.95 2.13
N ILE A 449 13.78 15.08 1.07
CA ILE A 449 14.39 13.96 0.34
C ILE A 449 15.32 13.17 1.28
N LYS A 450 16.20 13.85 1.99
CA LYS A 450 17.09 13.22 2.95
C LYS A 450 16.34 12.46 4.04
N TYR A 451 15.28 13.04 4.58
CA TYR A 451 14.42 12.40 5.57
C TYR A 451 13.78 11.13 5.00
N ALA A 452 13.18 11.21 3.80
CA ALA A 452 12.54 10.07 3.17
C ALA A 452 13.53 8.94 2.87
N ARG A 453 14.72 9.26 2.32
CA ARG A 453 15.79 8.29 2.07
C ARG A 453 16.25 7.58 3.35
N ASN A 454 16.38 8.30 4.45
CA ASN A 454 16.75 7.70 5.74
C ASN A 454 15.69 6.68 6.21
N ILE A 455 14.40 6.98 6.08
CA ILE A 455 13.31 6.06 6.48
C ILE A 455 13.32 4.78 5.64
N ILE A 456 13.55 4.90 4.33
CA ILE A 456 13.56 3.71 3.44
C ILE A 456 14.91 2.98 3.41
N GLY A 457 15.90 3.42 4.18
CA GLY A 457 17.21 2.77 4.30
C GLY A 457 18.13 2.98 3.07
N LYS A 458 18.03 4.13 2.40
CA LYS A 458 18.82 4.50 1.22
C LYS A 458 19.59 5.82 1.39
#